data_613843257ac2df40669f14c564c5257f
#
_entry.id   613843257ac2df40669f14c564c5257f
#
_cell.length_a   1.000
_cell.length_b   1.000
_cell.length_c   1.000
_cell.angle_alpha   90.00
_cell.angle_beta   90.00
_cell.angle_gamma   90.00
#
_symmetry.space_group_name_H-M   'P 1'
#
loop_
_entity.id
_entity.type
_entity.pdbx_description
1 polymer ?
#
loop_
_entity_poly.entity_id
_entity_poly.type
_entity_poly.pdbx_seq_one_letter_code
_entity_poly.pdbx_strand_id
1 'polypeptide(L)'
;MIAPEALKALLMNNQVIPVKFAGHRMLLDAGGVLLWPQQDLLIFSDLHLEKGSFLSQFANPLPRFDSKETLKRMHLMMQRYDCGHIVCLGDSLHDGNALSRMQIDDLERLNTLVDSVAKWTWILGNHDPDIPPEILGKRAPLLQIQNVLLVHEPEVLAIVNENAINENCALDSQHVPVEAQIIGHYHPKSSYKLANRKVTGKSFVCGDNILLMPAFGKYTGGLDINDKAFEHMFTRKSALVYLTYHQKIYLL
;
A
#
# COMPACT_ATOMS: atom_id res chain seq x y z
N MET A 1 4.69 14.21 -12.44
CA MET A 1 3.32 13.61 -12.54
C MET A 1 3.13 12.98 -13.91
N ILE A 2 2.46 11.83 -14.03
CA ILE A 2 2.27 11.07 -15.28
C ILE A 2 1.68 11.94 -16.41
N ALA A 3 2.19 11.80 -17.64
CA ALA A 3 1.67 12.50 -18.81
C ALA A 3 0.26 12.01 -19.18
N PRO A 4 -0.66 12.90 -19.63
CA PRO A 4 -2.04 12.54 -19.93
C PRO A 4 -2.19 11.41 -20.96
N GLU A 5 -1.36 11.38 -21.99
CA GLU A 5 -1.36 10.35 -23.04
C GLU A 5 -0.94 8.99 -22.48
N ALA A 6 0.05 8.97 -21.59
CA ALA A 6 0.49 7.74 -20.92
C ALA A 6 -0.60 7.22 -20.00
N LEU A 7 -1.26 8.09 -19.21
CA LEU A 7 -2.39 7.71 -18.38
C LEU A 7 -3.55 7.16 -19.21
N LYS A 8 -3.89 7.81 -20.33
CA LYS A 8 -4.92 7.32 -21.25
C LYS A 8 -4.61 5.91 -21.76
N ALA A 9 -3.36 5.64 -22.13
CA ALA A 9 -2.93 4.32 -22.58
C ALA A 9 -3.09 3.26 -21.48
N LEU A 10 -2.73 3.58 -20.22
CA LEU A 10 -2.91 2.67 -19.09
C LEU A 10 -4.39 2.33 -18.82
N LEU A 11 -5.26 3.33 -18.90
CA LEU A 11 -6.72 3.16 -18.74
C LEU A 11 -7.30 2.27 -19.86
N MET A 12 -6.95 2.54 -21.11
CA MET A 12 -7.42 1.75 -22.26
C MET A 12 -6.97 0.28 -22.21
N ASN A 13 -5.81 0.01 -21.62
CA ASN A 13 -5.25 -1.34 -21.48
C ASN A 13 -5.68 -2.05 -20.19
N ASN A 14 -6.59 -1.47 -19.40
CA ASN A 14 -7.00 -1.99 -18.09
C ASN A 14 -5.83 -2.19 -17.12
N GLN A 15 -4.76 -1.39 -17.24
CA GLN A 15 -3.64 -1.41 -16.30
C GLN A 15 -3.92 -0.53 -15.09
N VAL A 16 -4.84 0.43 -15.24
CA VAL A 16 -5.28 1.35 -14.19
C VAL A 16 -6.79 1.49 -14.24
N ILE A 17 -7.41 1.63 -13.08
CA ILE A 17 -8.85 1.91 -12.92
C ILE A 17 -9.03 3.15 -12.04
N PRO A 18 -9.86 4.14 -12.45
CA PRO A 18 -10.22 5.26 -11.60
C PRO A 18 -11.27 4.82 -10.57
N VAL A 19 -11.09 5.28 -9.34
CA VAL A 19 -12.06 5.09 -8.26
C VAL A 19 -12.38 6.42 -7.59
N LYS A 20 -13.57 6.53 -7.01
CA LYS A 20 -13.93 7.62 -6.11
C LYS A 20 -13.99 7.06 -4.69
N PHE A 21 -13.18 7.60 -3.79
CA PHE A 21 -13.13 7.19 -2.39
C PHE A 21 -13.08 8.42 -1.49
N ALA A 22 -13.91 8.48 -0.46
CA ALA A 22 -14.03 9.61 0.47
C ALA A 22 -14.13 10.99 -0.21
N GLY A 23 -14.83 11.07 -1.33
CA GLY A 23 -14.95 12.30 -2.13
C GLY A 23 -13.81 12.55 -3.13
N HIS A 24 -12.68 11.85 -3.03
CA HIS A 24 -11.50 12.03 -3.86
C HIS A 24 -11.46 11.09 -5.06
N ARG A 25 -10.79 11.52 -6.13
CA ARG A 25 -10.49 10.68 -7.29
C ARG A 25 -9.11 10.08 -7.15
N MET A 26 -9.05 8.77 -7.17
CA MET A 26 -7.81 7.99 -7.07
C MET A 26 -7.70 7.02 -8.23
N LEU A 27 -6.51 6.46 -8.45
CA LEU A 27 -6.25 5.48 -9.48
C LEU A 27 -5.64 4.23 -8.85
N LEU A 28 -6.25 3.07 -9.09
CA LEU A 28 -5.71 1.77 -8.70
C LEU A 28 -4.92 1.20 -9.88
N ASP A 29 -3.64 0.87 -9.66
CA ASP A 29 -2.77 0.27 -10.68
C ASP A 29 -2.67 -1.24 -10.49
N ALA A 30 -2.71 -1.98 -11.58
CA ALA A 30 -2.54 -3.43 -11.61
C ALA A 30 -1.21 -3.91 -10.99
N GLY A 31 -0.22 -3.03 -10.87
CA GLY A 31 1.04 -3.28 -10.15
C GLY A 31 0.90 -3.31 -8.63
N GLY A 32 -0.28 -3.00 -8.09
CA GLY A 32 -0.57 -3.02 -6.65
C GLY A 32 -0.24 -1.71 -5.93
N VAL A 33 -0.30 -0.58 -6.62
CA VAL A 33 -0.11 0.75 -6.04
C VAL A 33 -1.37 1.61 -6.23
N LEU A 34 -1.55 2.59 -5.34
CA LEU A 34 -2.60 3.58 -5.42
C LEU A 34 -1.98 4.95 -5.71
N LEU A 35 -2.48 5.62 -6.74
CA LEU A 35 -2.13 7.00 -7.05
C LEU A 35 -3.27 7.93 -6.61
N TRP A 36 -2.91 9.00 -5.88
CA TRP A 36 -3.81 10.10 -5.54
C TRP A 36 -3.30 11.39 -6.19
N PRO A 37 -3.73 11.67 -7.43
CA PRO A 37 -3.13 12.74 -8.25
C PRO A 37 -3.21 14.13 -7.61
N GLN A 38 -4.35 14.47 -6.96
CA GLN A 38 -4.54 15.79 -6.35
C GLN A 38 -3.60 16.07 -5.17
N GLN A 39 -3.01 15.00 -4.59
CA GLN A 39 -2.07 15.10 -3.47
C GLN A 39 -0.63 14.81 -3.89
N ASP A 40 -0.40 14.63 -5.20
CA ASP A 40 0.90 14.24 -5.76
C ASP A 40 1.52 13.04 -5.03
N LEU A 41 0.66 12.04 -4.73
CA LEU A 41 0.93 10.95 -3.79
C LEU A 41 0.83 9.59 -4.45
N LEU A 42 1.86 8.76 -4.27
CA LEU A 42 1.86 7.34 -4.64
C LEU A 42 2.00 6.49 -3.38
N ILE A 43 1.11 5.51 -3.22
CA ILE A 43 1.02 4.65 -2.03
C ILE A 43 1.38 3.22 -2.40
N PHE A 44 2.33 2.66 -1.65
CA PHE A 44 2.68 1.24 -1.59
C PHE A 44 2.19 0.65 -0.27
N SER A 45 2.00 -0.67 -0.20
CA SER A 45 1.64 -1.36 1.04
C SER A 45 2.39 -2.69 1.15
N ASP A 46 2.78 -3.07 2.36
CA ASP A 46 3.26 -4.42 2.70
C ASP A 46 4.38 -4.89 1.76
N LEU A 47 5.53 -4.22 1.82
CA LEU A 47 6.70 -4.54 1.00
C LEU A 47 7.36 -5.84 1.46
N HIS A 48 7.38 -6.09 2.77
CA HIS A 48 8.02 -7.22 3.43
C HIS A 48 9.42 -7.51 2.88
N LEU A 49 10.26 -6.49 2.81
CA LEU A 49 11.66 -6.65 2.41
C LEU A 49 12.34 -7.68 3.33
N GLU A 50 13.23 -8.50 2.77
CA GLU A 50 13.94 -9.57 3.46
C GLU A 50 13.07 -10.76 3.93
N LYS A 51 11.87 -10.94 3.39
CA LYS A 51 11.05 -12.12 3.67
C LYS A 51 11.69 -13.41 3.15
N GLY A 52 12.30 -13.36 1.98
CA GLY A 52 13.02 -14.50 1.41
C GLY A 52 14.19 -14.94 2.27
N SER A 53 14.97 -13.99 2.80
CA SER A 53 16.08 -14.28 3.71
C SER A 53 15.62 -14.83 5.05
N PHE A 54 14.49 -14.36 5.58
CA PHE A 54 13.85 -14.90 6.77
C PHE A 54 13.41 -16.35 6.56
N LEU A 55 12.65 -16.63 5.51
CA LEU A 55 12.14 -17.98 5.22
C LEU A 55 13.25 -18.99 4.94
N SER A 56 14.38 -18.54 4.38
CA SER A 56 15.54 -19.39 4.12
C SER A 56 16.21 -19.93 5.39
N GLN A 57 15.92 -19.34 6.56
CA GLN A 57 16.43 -19.84 7.86
C GLN A 57 15.70 -21.13 8.30
N PHE A 58 14.52 -21.44 7.74
CA PHE A 58 13.67 -22.56 8.15
C PHE A 58 13.67 -23.72 7.15
N ALA A 59 14.81 -24.08 6.59
CA ALA A 59 15.01 -25.23 5.69
C ALA A 59 14.23 -25.17 4.34
N ASN A 60 13.69 -24.02 3.98
CA ASN A 60 13.09 -23.76 2.66
C ASN A 60 13.96 -22.76 1.90
N PRO A 61 14.97 -23.18 1.12
CA PRO A 61 15.84 -22.27 0.40
C PRO A 61 15.05 -21.56 -0.70
N LEU A 62 14.48 -20.40 -0.37
CA LEU A 62 13.95 -19.48 -1.35
C LEU A 62 15.06 -18.58 -1.88
N PRO A 63 15.06 -18.24 -3.17
CA PRO A 63 15.99 -17.26 -3.69
C PRO A 63 15.85 -15.93 -2.94
N ARG A 64 16.98 -15.39 -2.45
CA ARG A 64 17.04 -14.12 -1.71
C ARG A 64 17.04 -12.91 -2.64
N PHE A 65 16.11 -12.88 -3.61
CA PHE A 65 15.99 -11.79 -4.60
C PHE A 65 14.69 -11.00 -4.45
N ASP A 66 13.93 -11.26 -3.40
CA ASP A 66 12.62 -10.63 -3.16
C ASP A 66 12.74 -9.12 -2.90
N SER A 67 13.70 -8.69 -2.07
CA SER A 67 13.98 -7.28 -1.83
C SER A 67 14.40 -6.58 -3.12
N LYS A 68 15.38 -7.12 -3.84
CA LYS A 68 15.85 -6.58 -5.12
C LYS A 68 14.72 -6.45 -6.16
N GLU A 69 13.87 -7.46 -6.29
CA GLU A 69 12.73 -7.45 -7.22
C GLU A 69 11.66 -6.44 -6.78
N THR A 70 11.38 -6.36 -5.47
CA THR A 70 10.42 -5.40 -4.92
C THR A 70 10.90 -3.96 -5.17
N LEU A 71 12.16 -3.64 -4.86
CA LEU A 71 12.76 -2.32 -5.10
C LEU A 71 12.81 -1.95 -6.58
N LYS A 72 13.12 -2.91 -7.47
CA LYS A 72 13.06 -2.69 -8.92
C LYS A 72 11.65 -2.32 -9.39
N ARG A 73 10.63 -3.03 -8.90
CA ARG A 73 9.22 -2.73 -9.21
C ARG A 73 8.79 -1.38 -8.65
N MET A 74 9.22 -1.04 -7.43
CA MET A 74 8.98 0.29 -6.84
C MET A 74 9.53 1.39 -7.74
N HIS A 75 10.78 1.27 -8.15
CA HIS A 75 11.43 2.23 -9.06
C HIS A 75 10.62 2.43 -10.35
N LEU A 76 10.16 1.34 -10.98
CA LEU A 76 9.32 1.41 -12.19
C LEU A 76 7.99 2.14 -11.95
N MET A 77 7.35 1.93 -10.79
CA MET A 77 6.11 2.64 -10.45
C MET A 77 6.37 4.12 -10.18
N MET A 78 7.45 4.43 -9.45
CA MET A 78 7.86 5.81 -9.19
C MET A 78 8.18 6.57 -10.50
N GLN A 79 8.93 5.96 -11.42
CA GLN A 79 9.19 6.54 -12.75
C GLN A 79 7.90 6.73 -13.58
N ARG A 80 6.94 5.80 -13.48
CA ARG A 80 5.67 5.88 -14.20
C ARG A 80 4.83 7.06 -13.76
N TYR A 81 4.74 7.30 -12.46
CA TYR A 81 3.81 8.28 -11.90
C TYR A 81 4.46 9.62 -11.55
N ASP A 82 5.77 9.61 -11.30
CA ASP A 82 6.59 10.81 -11.03
C ASP A 82 5.95 11.71 -9.95
N CYS A 83 5.64 11.09 -8.78
CA CYS A 83 5.03 11.77 -7.64
C CYS A 83 6.09 12.29 -6.68
N GLY A 84 5.83 13.48 -6.13
CA GLY A 84 6.71 14.11 -5.13
C GLY A 84 6.60 13.50 -3.73
N HIS A 85 5.53 12.78 -3.42
CA HIS A 85 5.34 12.13 -2.12
C HIS A 85 5.10 10.63 -2.29
N ILE A 86 5.89 9.81 -1.59
CA ILE A 86 5.71 8.36 -1.49
C ILE A 86 5.30 7.99 -0.06
N VAL A 87 4.29 7.13 0.06
CA VAL A 87 3.89 6.54 1.35
C VAL A 87 3.95 5.01 1.24
N CYS A 88 4.59 4.37 2.21
CA CYS A 88 4.54 2.92 2.41
C CYS A 88 3.69 2.63 3.64
N LEU A 89 2.60 1.86 3.47
CA LEU A 89 1.58 1.58 4.49
C LEU A 89 1.96 0.37 5.35
N GLY A 90 3.01 0.50 6.16
CA GLY A 90 3.44 -0.51 7.11
C GLY A 90 4.02 -1.77 6.50
N ASP A 91 4.55 -2.63 7.34
CA ASP A 91 5.17 -3.90 6.97
C ASP A 91 6.15 -3.77 5.80
N SER A 92 6.96 -2.69 5.83
CA SER A 92 7.98 -2.43 4.84
C SER A 92 9.15 -3.41 4.98
N LEU A 93 9.52 -3.73 6.23
CA LEU A 93 10.45 -4.79 6.59
C LEU A 93 9.67 -6.03 7.05
N HIS A 94 10.24 -7.22 6.84
CA HIS A 94 9.54 -8.46 7.24
C HIS A 94 9.60 -8.73 8.74
N ASP A 95 10.62 -8.25 9.42
CA ASP A 95 10.81 -8.34 10.87
C ASP A 95 11.89 -7.36 11.33
N GLY A 96 12.03 -7.18 12.65
CA GLY A 96 13.00 -6.27 13.26
C GLY A 96 14.48 -6.57 12.95
N ASN A 97 14.80 -7.75 12.44
CA ASN A 97 16.16 -8.15 12.04
C ASN A 97 16.38 -8.09 10.50
N ALA A 98 15.43 -7.60 9.74
CA ALA A 98 15.50 -7.56 8.28
C ALA A 98 16.74 -6.82 7.79
N LEU A 99 17.07 -5.67 8.38
CA LEU A 99 18.22 -4.86 7.98
C LEU A 99 19.56 -5.64 8.11
N SER A 100 19.72 -6.45 9.15
CA SER A 100 20.95 -7.24 9.36
C SER A 100 21.16 -8.33 8.29
N ARG A 101 20.11 -8.69 7.56
CA ARG A 101 20.13 -9.69 6.48
C ARG A 101 20.14 -9.07 5.08
N MET A 102 19.78 -7.79 4.99
CA MET A 102 19.70 -7.06 3.73
C MET A 102 21.09 -6.89 3.11
N GLN A 103 21.18 -7.10 1.81
CA GLN A 103 22.42 -6.82 1.08
C GLN A 103 22.67 -5.31 1.06
N ILE A 104 23.95 -4.91 1.17
CA ILE A 104 24.35 -3.50 1.13
C ILE A 104 23.82 -2.80 -0.12
N ASP A 105 23.92 -3.43 -1.28
CA ASP A 105 23.44 -2.88 -2.56
C ASP A 105 21.91 -2.64 -2.56
N ASP A 106 21.14 -3.45 -1.84
CA ASP A 106 19.68 -3.30 -1.75
C ASP A 106 19.32 -2.16 -0.77
N LEU A 107 20.07 -1.98 0.32
CA LEU A 107 19.92 -0.83 1.22
C LEU A 107 20.27 0.49 0.50
N GLU A 108 21.39 0.53 -0.23
CA GLU A 108 21.80 1.69 -1.01
C GLU A 108 20.75 2.04 -2.08
N ARG A 109 20.21 1.03 -2.76
CA ARG A 109 19.12 1.20 -3.73
C ARG A 109 17.86 1.75 -3.07
N LEU A 110 17.46 1.20 -1.91
CA LEU A 110 16.31 1.70 -1.16
C LEU A 110 16.49 3.17 -0.80
N ASN A 111 17.63 3.54 -0.22
CA ASN A 111 17.92 4.92 0.17
C ASN A 111 18.00 5.86 -1.06
N THR A 112 18.52 5.37 -2.19
CA THR A 112 18.48 6.12 -3.46
C THR A 112 17.04 6.41 -3.92
N LEU A 113 16.12 5.45 -3.78
CA LEU A 113 14.70 5.68 -4.09
C LEU A 113 14.09 6.71 -3.14
N VAL A 114 14.38 6.61 -1.84
CA VAL A 114 13.89 7.57 -0.84
C VAL A 114 14.37 8.99 -1.14
N ASP A 115 15.66 9.17 -1.43
CA ASP A 115 16.25 10.48 -1.73
C ASP A 115 15.83 11.05 -3.10
N SER A 116 15.28 10.22 -3.99
CA SER A 116 14.88 10.66 -5.33
C SER A 116 13.57 11.46 -5.35
N VAL A 117 12.85 11.56 -4.22
CA VAL A 117 11.56 12.27 -4.11
C VAL A 117 11.58 13.32 -3.01
N ALA A 118 10.69 14.30 -3.12
CA ALA A 118 10.63 15.40 -2.16
C ALA A 118 10.20 14.94 -0.75
N LYS A 119 9.36 13.89 -0.66
CA LYS A 119 8.85 13.40 0.62
C LYS A 119 8.64 11.89 0.58
N TRP A 120 9.13 11.21 1.62
CA TRP A 120 8.91 9.80 1.84
C TRP A 120 8.44 9.55 3.27
N THR A 121 7.33 8.83 3.41
CA THR A 121 6.76 8.49 4.72
C THR A 121 6.59 6.99 4.84
N TRP A 122 7.21 6.42 5.85
CA TRP A 122 6.99 5.07 6.33
C TRP A 122 5.89 5.10 7.38
N ILE A 123 4.74 4.50 7.10
CA ILE A 123 3.79 4.16 8.14
C ILE A 123 4.31 2.89 8.82
N LEU A 124 4.29 2.88 10.14
CA LEU A 124 4.78 1.73 10.91
C LEU A 124 3.74 0.59 10.86
N GLY A 125 4.22 -0.64 10.74
CA GLY A 125 3.41 -1.85 10.73
C GLY A 125 3.67 -2.73 11.95
N ASN A 126 2.96 -3.84 12.06
CA ASN A 126 3.16 -4.79 13.16
C ASN A 126 4.44 -5.64 12.99
N HIS A 127 4.94 -5.80 11.76
CA HIS A 127 6.21 -6.45 11.47
C HIS A 127 7.42 -5.52 11.63
N ASP A 128 7.22 -4.23 11.48
CA ASP A 128 8.24 -3.18 11.57
C ASP A 128 7.78 -1.98 12.42
N PRO A 129 7.47 -2.19 13.71
CA PRO A 129 7.03 -1.13 14.62
C PRO A 129 8.11 -0.06 14.83
N ASP A 130 9.34 -0.38 14.48
CA ASP A 130 10.49 0.52 14.48
C ASP A 130 11.35 0.26 13.22
N ILE A 131 11.43 1.25 12.35
CA ILE A 131 12.26 1.20 11.14
C ILE A 131 13.64 1.79 11.49
N PRO A 132 14.75 1.03 11.28
CA PRO A 132 16.11 1.46 11.63
C PRO A 132 16.51 2.81 10.99
N PRO A 133 17.30 3.64 11.69
CA PRO A 133 17.69 4.97 11.21
C PRO A 133 18.56 4.97 9.95
N GLU A 134 19.18 3.83 9.62
CA GLU A 134 19.96 3.62 8.40
C GLU A 134 19.09 3.66 7.13
N ILE A 135 17.79 3.40 7.27
CA ILE A 135 16.81 3.59 6.19
C ILE A 135 16.30 5.02 6.25
N LEU A 136 16.50 5.78 5.19
CA LEU A 136 16.07 7.17 5.10
C LEU A 136 14.53 7.32 5.05
N GLY A 137 14.04 8.54 5.19
CA GLY A 137 12.61 8.88 5.15
C GLY A 137 12.00 9.12 6.53
N LYS A 138 10.79 9.70 6.55
CA LYS A 138 10.05 10.00 7.79
C LYS A 138 9.27 8.77 8.25
N ARG A 139 9.27 8.48 9.55
CA ARG A 139 8.44 7.44 10.19
C ARG A 139 7.22 8.10 10.83
N ALA A 140 6.09 7.43 10.76
CA ALA A 140 4.87 7.87 11.43
C ALA A 140 3.97 6.64 11.72
N PRO A 141 3.25 6.61 12.84
CA PRO A 141 2.27 5.55 13.10
C PRO A 141 1.08 5.64 12.15
N LEU A 142 0.73 6.86 11.74
CA LEU A 142 -0.36 7.16 10.82
C LEU A 142 -0.09 8.49 10.10
N LEU A 143 -0.81 8.76 9.03
CA LEU A 143 -0.74 10.01 8.28
C LEU A 143 -2.14 10.41 7.80
N GLN A 144 -2.63 11.55 8.25
CA GLN A 144 -3.86 12.12 7.72
C GLN A 144 -3.56 13.01 6.50
N ILE A 145 -4.32 12.81 5.43
CA ILE A 145 -4.33 13.68 4.23
C ILE A 145 -5.78 14.00 3.90
N GLN A 146 -6.17 15.27 4.02
CA GLN A 146 -7.56 15.71 3.95
C GLN A 146 -8.42 14.96 4.98
N ASN A 147 -9.55 14.38 4.59
CA ASN A 147 -10.43 13.56 5.41
C ASN A 147 -10.10 12.05 5.38
N VAL A 148 -8.91 11.67 4.87
CA VAL A 148 -8.49 10.27 4.74
C VAL A 148 -7.29 9.98 5.63
N LEU A 149 -7.38 8.94 6.43
CA LEU A 149 -6.30 8.39 7.24
C LEU A 149 -5.53 7.31 6.45
N LEU A 150 -4.23 7.41 6.42
CA LEU A 150 -3.33 6.39 5.93
C LEU A 150 -2.71 5.69 7.13
N VAL A 151 -2.98 4.39 7.30
CA VAL A 151 -2.57 3.60 8.47
C VAL A 151 -2.38 2.14 8.06
N HIS A 152 -1.58 1.37 8.80
CA HIS A 152 -1.33 -0.02 8.46
C HIS A 152 -2.54 -0.92 8.77
N GLU A 153 -3.04 -0.86 10.01
CA GLU A 153 -4.23 -1.58 10.48
C GLU A 153 -5.42 -0.62 10.66
N PRO A 154 -6.66 -1.12 10.61
CA PRO A 154 -7.83 -0.26 10.73
C PRO A 154 -7.93 0.38 12.12
N GLU A 155 -8.23 1.67 12.14
CA GLU A 155 -8.44 2.47 13.33
C GLU A 155 -9.92 2.78 13.56
N VAL A 156 -10.29 3.02 14.81
CA VAL A 156 -11.63 3.51 15.17
C VAL A 156 -11.68 5.02 14.93
N LEU A 157 -12.24 5.44 13.81
CA LEU A 157 -12.21 6.84 13.36
C LEU A 157 -12.80 7.84 14.38
N ALA A 158 -13.77 7.42 15.18
CA ALA A 158 -14.31 8.26 16.26
C ALA A 158 -13.23 8.61 17.28
N ILE A 159 -12.43 7.63 17.69
CA ILE A 159 -11.32 7.82 18.67
C ILE A 159 -10.23 8.69 18.04
N VAL A 160 -9.88 8.45 16.77
CA VAL A 160 -8.89 9.28 16.05
C VAL A 160 -9.31 10.74 16.04
N ASN A 161 -10.57 11.03 15.72
CA ASN A 161 -11.11 12.38 15.69
C ASN A 161 -11.15 13.02 17.08
N GLU A 162 -11.52 12.28 18.13
CA GLU A 162 -11.51 12.77 19.52
C GLU A 162 -10.10 13.13 19.98
N ASN A 163 -9.10 12.28 19.71
CA ASN A 163 -7.71 12.54 20.06
C ASN A 163 -7.16 13.77 19.33
N ALA A 164 -7.45 13.92 18.07
CA ALA A 164 -7.03 15.07 17.27
C ALA A 164 -7.60 16.40 17.82
N ILE A 165 -8.83 16.40 18.32
CA ILE A 165 -9.42 17.57 18.97
C ILE A 165 -8.70 17.88 20.29
N ASN A 166 -8.38 16.87 21.10
CA ASN A 166 -7.75 17.02 22.39
C ASN A 166 -6.27 17.48 22.31
N GLU A 167 -5.54 17.03 21.28
CA GLU A 167 -4.13 17.41 21.08
C GLU A 167 -3.99 18.80 20.44
N ASN A 168 -4.96 19.27 19.68
CA ASN A 168 -4.99 20.60 19.05
C ASN A 168 -5.51 21.72 19.96
N CYS A 169 -5.17 21.71 21.24
CA CYS A 169 -5.50 22.81 22.17
C CYS A 169 -4.79 24.14 21.87
N ALA A 170 -4.11 24.27 20.72
CA ALA A 170 -3.43 25.49 20.28
C ALA A 170 -3.55 25.69 18.74
N LEU A 171 -4.58 26.46 18.35
CA LEU A 171 -4.50 27.38 17.22
C LEU A 171 -4.06 26.85 15.83
N ASP A 172 -4.83 25.97 15.17
CA ASP A 172 -5.03 26.22 13.74
C ASP A 172 -6.43 25.72 13.28
N SER A 173 -7.16 26.59 12.65
CA SER A 173 -8.63 26.61 12.55
C SER A 173 -9.19 25.78 11.40
N GLN A 174 -8.58 24.66 11.01
CA GLN A 174 -9.12 23.76 9.98
C GLN A 174 -8.81 22.28 10.24
N HIS A 175 -9.18 21.76 11.41
CA HIS A 175 -9.17 20.32 11.57
C HIS A 175 -10.27 19.71 10.70
N VAL A 176 -9.89 19.01 9.63
CA VAL A 176 -10.80 18.24 8.79
C VAL A 176 -11.00 16.88 9.48
N PRO A 177 -12.23 16.52 9.88
CA PRO A 177 -12.46 15.21 10.48
C PRO A 177 -12.08 14.07 9.53
N VAL A 178 -11.52 13.00 10.08
CA VAL A 178 -11.25 11.78 9.32
C VAL A 178 -12.58 11.06 9.07
N GLU A 179 -12.91 10.80 7.80
CA GLU A 179 -14.12 10.12 7.38
C GLU A 179 -13.85 8.71 6.83
N ALA A 180 -12.62 8.48 6.37
CA ALA A 180 -12.24 7.22 5.73
C ALA A 180 -10.77 6.89 5.97
N GLN A 181 -10.39 5.64 5.69
CA GLN A 181 -9.01 5.17 5.84
C GLN A 181 -8.56 4.29 4.68
N ILE A 182 -7.28 4.42 4.32
CA ILE A 182 -6.57 3.53 3.40
C ILE A 182 -5.62 2.68 4.22
N ILE A 183 -5.76 1.35 4.13
CA ILE A 183 -5.05 0.41 4.99
C ILE A 183 -4.36 -0.71 4.19
N GLY A 184 -3.34 -1.34 4.81
CA GLY A 184 -2.65 -2.53 4.32
C GLY A 184 -3.00 -3.79 5.09
N HIS A 185 -1.98 -4.48 5.62
CA HIS A 185 -1.99 -5.58 6.59
C HIS A 185 -2.62 -6.90 6.10
N TYR A 186 -3.82 -6.88 5.56
CA TYR A 186 -4.61 -8.09 5.26
C TYR A 186 -4.23 -8.77 3.95
N HIS A 187 -3.49 -8.11 3.08
CA HIS A 187 -3.07 -8.62 1.78
C HIS A 187 -4.21 -9.25 0.97
N PRO A 188 -5.31 -8.55 0.69
CA PRO A 188 -6.50 -9.13 0.11
C PRO A 188 -6.23 -9.81 -1.22
N LYS A 189 -6.80 -11.00 -1.37
CA LYS A 189 -6.82 -11.79 -2.59
C LYS A 189 -8.25 -12.14 -2.97
N SER A 190 -8.54 -12.13 -4.23
CA SER A 190 -9.82 -12.59 -4.75
C SER A 190 -9.63 -13.63 -5.85
N SER A 191 -10.71 -14.34 -6.13
CA SER A 191 -10.74 -15.33 -7.19
C SER A 191 -11.95 -15.11 -8.07
N TYR A 192 -11.75 -15.26 -9.37
CA TYR A 192 -12.81 -15.21 -10.35
C TYR A 192 -12.82 -16.47 -11.21
N LYS A 193 -14.01 -17.03 -11.45
CA LYS A 193 -14.17 -18.22 -12.30
C LYS A 193 -14.43 -17.77 -13.73
N LEU A 194 -13.44 -17.95 -14.60
CA LEU A 194 -13.55 -17.68 -16.02
C LEU A 194 -13.69 -19.02 -16.78
N ALA A 195 -14.87 -19.31 -17.27
CA ALA A 195 -15.19 -20.59 -17.92
C ALA A 195 -14.75 -21.80 -17.04
N ASN A 196 -13.75 -22.54 -17.47
CA ASN A 196 -13.24 -23.73 -16.77
C ASN A 196 -11.99 -23.46 -15.91
N ARG A 197 -11.59 -22.18 -15.72
CA ARG A 197 -10.40 -21.81 -14.96
C ARG A 197 -10.76 -20.91 -13.79
N LYS A 198 -10.18 -21.15 -12.63
CA LYS A 198 -10.19 -20.22 -11.50
C LYS A 198 -8.94 -19.35 -11.59
N VAL A 199 -9.15 -18.05 -11.69
CA VAL A 199 -8.10 -17.04 -11.64
C VAL A 199 -8.06 -16.47 -10.24
N THR A 200 -6.90 -16.41 -9.61
CA THR A 200 -6.68 -15.83 -8.29
C THR A 200 -5.59 -14.78 -8.39
N GLY A 201 -5.80 -13.65 -7.74
CA GLY A 201 -4.81 -12.55 -7.73
C GLY A 201 -4.95 -11.67 -6.50
N LYS A 202 -3.97 -10.80 -6.32
CA LYS A 202 -4.02 -9.71 -5.34
C LYS A 202 -5.18 -8.78 -5.71
N SER A 203 -5.80 -8.14 -4.72
CA SER A 203 -6.97 -7.30 -4.97
C SER A 203 -6.97 -6.06 -4.10
N PHE A 204 -7.48 -4.95 -4.65
CA PHE A 204 -7.95 -3.86 -3.81
C PHE A 204 -9.40 -4.14 -3.42
N VAL A 205 -9.79 -3.69 -2.23
CA VAL A 205 -11.18 -3.72 -1.78
C VAL A 205 -11.58 -2.31 -1.37
N CYS A 206 -12.58 -1.75 -2.03
CA CYS A 206 -13.07 -0.40 -1.77
C CYS A 206 -14.47 -0.48 -1.16
N GLY A 207 -14.57 -0.22 0.14
CA GLY A 207 -15.82 -0.07 0.86
C GLY A 207 -16.23 1.39 0.99
N ASP A 208 -17.18 1.68 1.88
CA ASP A 208 -17.72 3.03 2.08
C ASP A 208 -16.66 3.97 2.69
N ASN A 209 -15.97 3.51 3.74
CA ASN A 209 -14.98 4.28 4.50
C ASN A 209 -13.63 3.56 4.68
N ILE A 210 -13.42 2.40 4.06
CA ILE A 210 -12.15 1.66 4.05
C ILE A 210 -11.78 1.31 2.62
N LEU A 211 -10.56 1.68 2.21
CA LEU A 211 -9.90 1.18 1.02
C LEU A 211 -8.72 0.31 1.44
N LEU A 212 -8.79 -0.98 1.11
CA LEU A 212 -7.80 -1.97 1.47
C LEU A 212 -6.85 -2.21 0.30
N MET A 213 -5.55 -2.05 0.57
CA MET A 213 -4.48 -2.21 -0.41
C MET A 213 -4.00 -3.66 -0.51
N PRO A 214 -3.65 -4.16 -1.69
CA PRO A 214 -2.91 -5.41 -1.81
C PRO A 214 -1.47 -5.24 -1.38
N ALA A 215 -0.87 -6.29 -0.82
CA ALA A 215 0.56 -6.29 -0.55
C ALA A 215 1.38 -6.13 -1.83
N PHE A 216 2.34 -5.23 -1.83
CA PHE A 216 3.22 -4.98 -2.98
C PHE A 216 4.36 -5.99 -3.06
N GLY A 217 4.92 -6.43 -1.94
CA GLY A 217 6.07 -7.31 -1.85
C GLY A 217 5.97 -8.62 -2.64
N LYS A 218 7.14 -9.23 -2.93
CA LYS A 218 7.25 -10.40 -3.83
C LYS A 218 6.67 -11.68 -3.22
N TYR A 219 7.07 -12.05 -2.01
CA TYR A 219 6.66 -13.30 -1.35
C TYR A 219 5.52 -13.12 -0.35
N THR A 220 4.68 -12.11 -0.56
CA THR A 220 3.55 -11.86 0.31
C THR A 220 2.44 -12.90 0.11
N GLY A 221 2.00 -13.49 1.21
CA GLY A 221 0.78 -14.28 1.29
C GLY A 221 -0.46 -13.43 0.99
N GLY A 222 -1.57 -13.76 1.61
CA GLY A 222 -2.79 -12.94 1.59
C GLY A 222 -4.02 -13.77 1.90
N LEU A 223 -5.04 -13.08 2.43
CA LEU A 223 -6.33 -13.66 2.79
C LEU A 223 -7.30 -13.58 1.62
N ASP A 224 -8.13 -14.61 1.44
CA ASP A 224 -9.25 -14.52 0.50
C ASP A 224 -10.26 -13.49 1.03
N ILE A 225 -10.81 -12.65 0.15
CA ILE A 225 -11.79 -11.61 0.54
C ILE A 225 -13.04 -12.15 1.22
N ASN A 226 -13.28 -13.47 1.15
CA ASN A 226 -14.36 -14.15 1.87
C ASN A 226 -13.92 -14.64 3.26
N ASP A 227 -12.68 -14.38 3.67
CA ASP A 227 -12.20 -14.72 5.01
C ASP A 227 -12.98 -13.93 6.08
N LYS A 228 -13.15 -14.55 7.25
CA LYS A 228 -13.85 -13.94 8.40
C LYS A 228 -13.21 -12.66 8.88
N ALA A 229 -11.90 -12.49 8.66
CA ALA A 229 -11.19 -11.27 9.02
C ALA A 229 -11.79 -10.00 8.36
N PHE A 230 -12.48 -10.13 7.25
CA PHE A 230 -13.12 -9.02 6.54
C PHE A 230 -14.58 -8.76 6.92
N GLU A 231 -15.22 -9.67 7.70
CA GLU A 231 -16.67 -9.59 7.99
C GLU A 231 -17.08 -8.29 8.72
N HIS A 232 -16.18 -7.72 9.51
CA HIS A 232 -16.43 -6.49 10.26
C HIS A 232 -16.02 -5.20 9.54
N MET A 233 -15.24 -5.30 8.46
CA MET A 233 -14.74 -4.15 7.73
C MET A 233 -15.66 -3.69 6.61
N PHE A 234 -16.36 -4.65 5.99
CA PHE A 234 -17.17 -4.38 4.81
C PHE A 234 -18.55 -5.03 4.94
N THR A 235 -19.59 -4.28 4.61
CA THR A 235 -20.83 -4.92 4.21
C THR A 235 -20.61 -5.55 2.83
N ARG A 236 -20.72 -6.88 2.73
CA ARG A 236 -20.46 -7.65 1.47
C ARG A 236 -21.22 -7.12 0.25
N LYS A 237 -22.28 -6.32 0.46
CA LYS A 237 -23.10 -5.74 -0.63
C LYS A 237 -22.58 -4.40 -1.15
N SER A 238 -21.71 -3.70 -0.41
CA SER A 238 -21.23 -2.36 -0.78
C SER A 238 -19.75 -2.33 -1.20
N ALA A 239 -18.97 -3.38 -0.90
CA ALA A 239 -17.55 -3.40 -1.23
C ALA A 239 -17.32 -3.75 -2.70
N LEU A 240 -16.58 -2.89 -3.39
CA LEU A 240 -16.08 -3.13 -4.75
C LEU A 240 -14.73 -3.81 -4.69
N VAL A 241 -14.58 -4.93 -5.40
CA VAL A 241 -13.36 -5.72 -5.42
C VAL A 241 -12.67 -5.57 -6.78
N TYR A 242 -11.40 -5.15 -6.77
CA TYR A 242 -10.60 -4.96 -7.97
C TYR A 242 -9.48 -5.98 -8.01
N LEU A 243 -9.66 -7.04 -8.78
CA LEU A 243 -8.70 -8.13 -8.97
C LEU A 243 -7.56 -7.68 -9.89
N THR A 244 -6.31 -7.87 -9.48
CA THR A 244 -5.14 -7.69 -10.33
C THR A 244 -4.65 -9.04 -10.88
N TYR A 245 -4.52 -9.14 -12.20
CA TYR A 245 -4.07 -10.36 -12.85
C TYR A 245 -3.38 -10.04 -14.19
N HIS A 246 -2.19 -10.60 -14.42
CA HIS A 246 -1.39 -10.37 -15.63
C HIS A 246 -1.27 -8.90 -16.01
N GLN A 247 -0.85 -8.05 -15.07
CA GLN A 247 -0.68 -6.59 -15.25
C GLN A 247 -1.96 -5.87 -15.71
N LYS A 248 -3.12 -6.44 -15.44
CA LYS A 248 -4.43 -5.83 -15.66
C LYS A 248 -5.24 -5.83 -14.37
N ILE A 249 -6.19 -4.90 -14.26
CA ILE A 249 -7.08 -4.78 -13.12
C ILE A 249 -8.53 -4.90 -13.59
N TYR A 250 -9.33 -5.62 -12.84
CA TYR A 250 -10.71 -5.96 -13.17
C TYR A 250 -11.61 -5.75 -11.96
N LEU A 251 -12.72 -5.05 -12.16
CA LEU A 251 -13.81 -5.00 -11.18
C LEU A 251 -14.58 -6.33 -11.24
N LEU A 252 -14.79 -6.98 -10.07
CA LEU A 252 -15.50 -8.25 -9.92
C LEU A 252 -16.99 -8.06 -9.61
#